data_77659387fd816919a8c6395eb218b7ca
#
_entry.id   77659387fd816919a8c6395eb218b7ca
#
_cell.length_a   1.000
_cell.length_b   1.000
_cell.length_c   1.000
_cell.angle_alpha   90.00
_cell.angle_beta   90.00
_cell.angle_gamma   90.00
#
_symmetry.space_group_name_H-M   'P 1'
#
loop_
_entity.id
_entity.type
_entity.pdbx_description
1 polymer ?
#
loop_
_entity_poly.entity_id
_entity_poly.type
_entity_poly.pdbx_seq_one_letter_code
_entity_poly.pdbx_strand_id
1 'polypeptide(L)'
;MKIIVVGTGFVGLPHAAVLSEYGHEVIAYDIDSERINAYKTGNRDEIERYVNEPGLVASIAENIDRHLFFTTDIRDVIEGTDVIFLCLNTPPKRDGSSDLSYYLNAAHHLAELLAAREDKKRVVLVNKSTVPVGTARLLENVMNEYDVENFGVASNPEFLAQGNAIAGSRRPDRVVVGADTQADLEILRRVYSQFVNHVRIRYLETTPETAEAIKYMANTLLLTYISFWNGVGGRLAETYANIRMEDLKIGVTSDARISTWGSYVSNGAGGSCFGKDIQSLIYQLNKKGRSTNLLQSVYNINEYQKTYLIDRARYEAKFNFNQKTVALLGLAFKKRTNDMRDSAALKVVESLLAKGVQSIRAYDPLAMDDARQFWFNPEKNHL
;
A
#
# COMPACT_ATOMS: atom_id res chain seq x y z
N MET A 1 19.43 13.81 11.17
CA MET A 1 19.16 12.66 12.02
C MET A 1 19.60 11.41 11.26
N LYS A 2 20.01 10.36 11.96
CA LYS A 2 20.33 9.06 11.35
C LYS A 2 19.08 8.18 11.37
N ILE A 3 18.61 7.77 10.20
CA ILE A 3 17.35 7.05 10.02
C ILE A 3 17.62 5.77 9.24
N ILE A 4 17.11 4.65 9.72
CA ILE A 4 17.12 3.39 8.98
C ILE A 4 15.70 3.12 8.45
N VAL A 5 15.59 2.74 7.18
CA VAL A 5 14.35 2.29 6.56
C VAL A 5 14.50 0.81 6.22
N VAL A 6 13.77 -0.04 6.94
CA VAL A 6 13.79 -1.50 6.81
C VAL A 6 12.73 -1.94 5.80
N GLY A 7 13.16 -2.51 4.70
CA GLY A 7 12.33 -2.87 3.56
C GLY A 7 12.28 -1.76 2.51
N THR A 8 12.79 -2.05 1.31
CA THR A 8 12.96 -1.07 0.21
C THR A 8 12.00 -1.33 -0.97
N GLY A 9 10.77 -1.72 -0.65
CA GLY A 9 9.70 -1.87 -1.63
C GLY A 9 9.00 -0.54 -1.98
N PHE A 10 7.75 -0.65 -2.49
CA PHE A 10 6.92 0.49 -2.95
C PHE A 10 6.62 1.56 -1.89
N VAL A 11 6.79 1.26 -0.61
CA VAL A 11 6.63 2.23 0.48
C VAL A 11 8.01 2.71 0.96
N GLY A 12 8.91 1.77 1.27
CA GLY A 12 10.16 2.10 1.94
C GLY A 12 11.14 2.87 1.05
N LEU A 13 11.32 2.48 -0.21
CA LEU A 13 12.27 3.17 -1.09
C LEU A 13 11.84 4.62 -1.38
N PRO A 14 10.60 4.92 -1.77
CA PRO A 14 10.16 6.31 -1.91
C PRO A 14 10.25 7.11 -0.61
N HIS A 15 9.96 6.46 0.52
CA HIS A 15 10.07 7.10 1.83
C HIS A 15 11.52 7.45 2.19
N ALA A 16 12.46 6.52 1.98
CA ALA A 16 13.89 6.74 2.20
C ALA A 16 14.42 7.86 1.30
N ALA A 17 14.06 7.85 0.01
CA ALA A 17 14.46 8.87 -0.94
C ALA A 17 13.99 10.27 -0.52
N VAL A 18 12.71 10.42 -0.13
CA VAL A 18 12.17 11.73 0.28
C VAL A 18 12.74 12.20 1.63
N LEU A 19 12.96 11.30 2.60
CA LEU A 19 13.61 11.69 3.85
C LEU A 19 15.04 12.16 3.64
N SER A 20 15.78 11.59 2.69
CA SER A 20 17.13 12.04 2.37
C SER A 20 17.16 13.46 1.74
N GLU A 21 16.13 13.81 0.97
CA GLU A 21 15.96 15.18 0.44
C GLU A 21 15.80 16.23 1.55
N TYR A 22 15.31 15.82 2.73
CA TYR A 22 15.14 16.68 3.89
C TYR A 22 16.42 16.82 4.74
N GLY A 23 17.54 16.29 4.24
CA GLY A 23 18.86 16.40 4.88
C GLY A 23 19.06 15.41 6.04
N HIS A 24 18.26 14.36 6.12
CA HIS A 24 18.53 13.25 7.04
C HIS A 24 19.59 12.31 6.44
N GLU A 25 20.40 11.70 7.27
CA GLU A 25 21.22 10.55 6.90
C GLU A 25 20.32 9.32 6.90
N VAL A 26 19.98 8.81 5.72
CA VAL A 26 19.01 7.73 5.55
C VAL A 26 19.71 6.50 5.03
N ILE A 27 19.61 5.40 5.76
CA ILE A 27 20.09 4.09 5.36
C ILE A 27 18.89 3.22 4.97
N ALA A 28 18.80 2.87 3.71
CA ALA A 28 17.80 1.96 3.16
C ALA A 28 18.35 0.52 3.24
N TYR A 29 17.76 -0.29 4.10
CA TYR A 29 18.14 -1.67 4.34
C TYR A 29 17.13 -2.64 3.75
N ASP A 30 17.60 -3.65 3.04
CA ASP A 30 16.80 -4.78 2.58
C ASP A 30 17.65 -6.05 2.58
N ILE A 31 17.05 -7.21 2.82
CA ILE A 31 17.71 -8.52 2.75
C ILE A 31 17.98 -8.97 1.32
N ASP A 32 17.30 -8.38 0.34
CA ASP A 32 17.42 -8.67 -1.08
C ASP A 32 18.65 -7.95 -1.66
N SER A 33 19.74 -8.70 -1.83
CA SER A 33 21.01 -8.16 -2.32
C SER A 33 20.94 -7.70 -3.78
N GLU A 34 20.15 -8.35 -4.62
CA GLU A 34 19.99 -7.93 -6.02
C GLU A 34 19.32 -6.57 -6.10
N ARG A 35 18.27 -6.38 -5.30
CA ARG A 35 17.54 -5.12 -5.17
C ARG A 35 18.44 -3.99 -4.66
N ILE A 36 19.16 -4.23 -3.58
CA ILE A 36 20.10 -3.24 -3.02
C ILE A 36 21.20 -2.88 -4.00
N ASN A 37 21.75 -3.86 -4.72
CA ASN A 37 22.76 -3.61 -5.75
C ASN A 37 22.20 -2.77 -6.90
N ALA A 38 20.98 -3.07 -7.37
CA ALA A 38 20.30 -2.28 -8.40
C ALA A 38 20.13 -0.80 -7.96
N TYR A 39 19.76 -0.55 -6.71
CA TYR A 39 19.59 0.82 -6.21
C TYR A 39 20.91 1.59 -6.09
N LYS A 40 22.00 0.90 -5.71
CA LYS A 40 23.35 1.49 -5.63
C LYS A 40 23.88 1.99 -6.97
N THR A 41 23.41 1.44 -8.08
CA THR A 41 23.84 1.88 -9.42
C THR A 41 23.34 3.28 -9.79
N GLY A 42 22.23 3.73 -9.20
CA GLY A 42 21.50 4.93 -9.61
C GLY A 42 20.87 4.80 -11.01
N ASN A 43 20.97 3.63 -11.66
CA ASN A 43 20.49 3.40 -13.02
C ASN A 43 18.96 3.28 -13.03
N ARG A 44 18.34 3.98 -13.98
CA ARG A 44 16.87 4.02 -14.13
C ARG A 44 16.28 2.62 -14.32
N ASP A 45 16.77 1.87 -15.30
CA ASP A 45 16.16 0.60 -15.70
C ASP A 45 16.28 -0.46 -14.59
N GLU A 46 17.38 -0.43 -13.83
CA GLU A 46 17.60 -1.30 -12.70
C GLU A 46 16.70 -0.95 -11.50
N ILE A 47 16.51 0.33 -11.20
CA ILE A 47 15.64 0.80 -10.12
C ILE A 47 14.18 0.53 -10.47
N GLU A 48 13.74 0.94 -11.67
CA GLU A 48 12.36 0.83 -12.12
C GLU A 48 11.89 -0.63 -12.26
N ARG A 49 12.80 -1.59 -12.41
CA ARG A 49 12.51 -3.03 -12.35
C ARG A 49 11.88 -3.46 -11.03
N TYR A 50 12.25 -2.83 -9.91
CA TYR A 50 11.74 -3.13 -8.56
C TYR A 50 10.68 -2.15 -8.10
N VAL A 51 10.89 -0.86 -8.32
CA VAL A 51 9.95 0.20 -7.92
C VAL A 51 9.87 1.26 -9.03
N ASN A 52 8.81 1.18 -9.81
CA ASN A 52 8.54 2.13 -10.88
C ASN A 52 7.63 3.25 -10.36
N GLU A 53 8.25 4.36 -9.92
CA GLU A 53 7.55 5.54 -9.41
C GLU A 53 8.12 6.82 -10.04
N PRO A 54 7.27 7.69 -10.61
CA PRO A 54 7.71 8.94 -11.20
C PRO A 54 8.51 9.81 -10.22
N GLY A 55 9.71 10.23 -10.62
CA GLY A 55 10.59 11.08 -9.82
C GLY A 55 11.50 10.34 -8.83
N LEU A 56 11.32 9.02 -8.64
CA LEU A 56 12.12 8.24 -7.70
C LEU A 56 13.59 8.17 -8.11
N VAL A 57 13.87 7.85 -9.36
CA VAL A 57 15.25 7.74 -9.88
C VAL A 57 16.01 9.05 -9.72
N ALA A 58 15.38 10.18 -10.03
CA ALA A 58 15.99 11.50 -9.85
C ALA A 58 16.29 11.79 -8.37
N SER A 59 15.34 11.48 -7.47
CA SER A 59 15.50 11.64 -6.02
C SER A 59 16.67 10.80 -5.48
N ILE A 60 16.80 9.55 -5.93
CA ILE A 60 17.93 8.68 -5.56
C ILE A 60 19.24 9.26 -6.09
N ALA A 61 19.32 9.60 -7.37
CA ALA A 61 20.54 10.09 -8.00
C ALA A 61 21.09 11.38 -7.37
N GLU A 62 20.21 12.24 -6.87
CA GLU A 62 20.60 13.49 -6.18
C GLU A 62 21.14 13.25 -4.78
N ASN A 63 20.77 12.16 -4.11
CA ASN A 63 21.02 11.93 -2.68
C ASN A 63 21.94 10.74 -2.39
N ILE A 64 22.12 9.82 -3.34
CA ILE A 64 22.98 8.64 -3.17
C ILE A 64 24.40 9.03 -2.74
N ASP A 65 24.96 8.30 -1.78
CA ASP A 65 26.28 8.52 -1.17
C ASP A 65 26.47 9.89 -0.48
N ARG A 66 25.40 10.68 -0.35
CA ARG A 66 25.40 11.97 0.39
C ARG A 66 24.49 11.91 1.62
N HIS A 67 23.23 11.61 1.39
CA HIS A 67 22.18 11.52 2.39
C HIS A 67 21.41 10.21 2.32
N LEU A 68 21.56 9.43 1.25
CA LEU A 68 20.91 8.13 1.04
C LEU A 68 21.95 7.06 0.81
N PHE A 69 21.92 6.04 1.67
CA PHE A 69 22.82 4.90 1.64
C PHE A 69 22.03 3.60 1.55
N PHE A 70 22.61 2.58 0.94
CA PHE A 70 21.96 1.27 0.75
C PHE A 70 22.82 0.17 1.35
N THR A 71 22.20 -0.73 2.12
CA THR A 71 22.92 -1.86 2.73
C THR A 71 22.05 -3.12 2.82
N THR A 72 22.70 -4.27 2.80
CA THR A 72 22.14 -5.57 3.14
C THR A 72 22.53 -6.03 4.54
N ASP A 73 23.39 -5.26 5.24
CA ASP A 73 23.79 -5.54 6.62
C ASP A 73 23.47 -4.34 7.51
N ILE A 74 22.52 -4.53 8.42
CA ILE A 74 22.08 -3.50 9.35
C ILE A 74 23.03 -3.36 10.55
N ARG A 75 23.86 -4.36 10.84
CA ARG A 75 24.79 -4.38 11.99
C ARG A 75 25.78 -3.22 11.91
N ASP A 76 26.26 -2.94 10.70
CA ASP A 76 27.28 -1.91 10.47
C ASP A 76 26.73 -0.48 10.67
N VAL A 77 25.41 -0.32 10.73
CA VAL A 77 24.76 0.99 10.70
C VAL A 77 23.82 1.25 11.88
N ILE A 78 23.62 0.26 12.76
CA ILE A 78 22.65 0.35 13.86
C ILE A 78 23.04 1.36 14.93
N GLU A 79 24.35 1.56 15.18
CA GLU A 79 24.86 2.51 16.16
C GLU A 79 24.51 3.96 15.78
N GLY A 80 24.18 4.76 16.77
CA GLY A 80 23.81 6.18 16.59
C GLY A 80 22.46 6.43 15.91
N THR A 81 21.69 5.40 15.61
CA THR A 81 20.40 5.53 14.94
C THR A 81 19.36 6.21 15.82
N ASP A 82 18.68 7.23 15.27
CA ASP A 82 17.58 7.94 15.93
C ASP A 82 16.22 7.26 15.69
N VAL A 83 15.97 6.80 14.45
CA VAL A 83 14.66 6.27 14.04
C VAL A 83 14.84 5.09 13.10
N ILE A 84 14.03 4.04 13.29
CA ILE A 84 13.96 2.86 12.41
C ILE A 84 12.54 2.73 11.87
N PHE A 85 12.33 2.97 10.58
CA PHE A 85 11.05 2.75 9.93
C PHE A 85 10.91 1.32 9.43
N LEU A 86 9.85 0.62 9.83
CA LEU A 86 9.49 -0.72 9.38
C LEU A 86 8.53 -0.61 8.19
N CYS A 87 9.05 -0.85 6.98
CA CYS A 87 8.34 -0.76 5.70
C CYS A 87 8.18 -2.15 5.06
N LEU A 88 7.73 -3.13 5.84
CA LEU A 88 7.70 -4.54 5.49
C LEU A 88 6.34 -4.97 4.93
N ASN A 89 6.34 -6.01 4.10
CA ASN A 89 5.12 -6.57 3.56
C ASN A 89 4.29 -7.28 4.65
N THR A 90 2.97 -7.08 4.59
CA THR A 90 1.97 -7.74 5.45
C THR A 90 0.91 -8.39 4.56
N PRO A 91 1.23 -9.50 3.85
CA PRO A 91 0.30 -10.12 2.91
C PRO A 91 -0.93 -10.70 3.63
N PRO A 92 -2.07 -10.83 2.95
CA PRO A 92 -3.25 -11.44 3.54
C PRO A 92 -3.08 -12.96 3.64
N LYS A 93 -3.55 -13.55 4.75
CA LYS A 93 -3.78 -14.99 4.88
C LYS A 93 -5.14 -15.38 4.31
N ARG A 94 -5.39 -16.70 4.15
CA ARG A 94 -6.67 -17.22 3.62
C ARG A 94 -7.89 -16.86 4.46
N ASP A 95 -7.71 -16.67 5.76
CA ASP A 95 -8.76 -16.26 6.70
C ASP A 95 -9.01 -14.74 6.75
N GLY A 96 -8.30 -13.98 5.91
CA GLY A 96 -8.35 -12.52 5.85
C GLY A 96 -7.44 -11.82 6.86
N SER A 97 -6.78 -12.53 7.78
CA SER A 97 -5.80 -11.93 8.68
C SER A 97 -4.54 -11.48 7.93
N SER A 98 -3.80 -10.54 8.50
CA SER A 98 -2.49 -10.14 7.97
C SER A 98 -1.41 -11.13 8.41
N ASP A 99 -0.56 -11.55 7.48
CA ASP A 99 0.64 -12.30 7.82
C ASP A 99 1.74 -11.35 8.31
N LEU A 100 2.06 -11.46 9.58
CA LEU A 100 3.10 -10.66 10.22
C LEU A 100 4.45 -11.38 10.31
N SER A 101 4.64 -12.53 9.65
CA SER A 101 5.87 -13.33 9.77
C SER A 101 7.11 -12.54 9.41
N TYR A 102 7.11 -11.83 8.27
CA TYR A 102 8.23 -10.99 7.85
C TYR A 102 8.48 -9.85 8.83
N TYR A 103 7.41 -9.26 9.33
CA TYR A 103 7.46 -8.16 10.29
C TYR A 103 8.06 -8.62 11.63
N LEU A 104 7.58 -9.73 12.18
CA LEU A 104 8.08 -10.27 13.46
C LEU A 104 9.52 -10.75 13.37
N ASN A 105 9.90 -11.41 12.28
CA ASN A 105 11.30 -11.83 12.07
C ASN A 105 12.24 -10.60 12.07
N ALA A 106 11.85 -9.53 11.39
CA ALA A 106 12.64 -8.29 11.41
C ALA A 106 12.63 -7.63 12.80
N ALA A 107 11.52 -7.67 13.53
CA ALA A 107 11.41 -7.12 14.88
C ALA A 107 12.35 -7.85 15.86
N HIS A 108 12.37 -9.20 15.85
CA HIS A 108 13.29 -9.98 16.69
C HIS A 108 14.75 -9.72 16.34
N HIS A 109 15.08 -9.67 15.05
CA HIS A 109 16.45 -9.37 14.62
C HIS A 109 16.90 -7.96 15.04
N LEU A 110 16.03 -6.96 14.91
CA LEU A 110 16.29 -5.60 15.38
C LEU A 110 16.44 -5.54 16.90
N ALA A 111 15.62 -6.28 17.64
CA ALA A 111 15.70 -6.33 19.10
C ALA A 111 17.04 -6.89 19.57
N GLU A 112 17.51 -7.99 18.96
CA GLU A 112 18.83 -8.58 19.24
C GLU A 112 19.96 -7.55 19.03
N LEU A 113 19.95 -6.84 17.90
CA LEU A 113 20.97 -5.85 17.57
C LEU A 113 20.89 -4.61 18.48
N LEU A 114 19.70 -4.14 18.80
CA LEU A 114 19.50 -2.98 19.67
C LEU A 114 19.89 -3.27 21.12
N ALA A 115 19.64 -4.49 21.61
CA ALA A 115 20.08 -4.92 22.93
C ALA A 115 21.61 -4.97 23.05
N ALA A 116 22.29 -5.40 21.97
CA ALA A 116 23.77 -5.47 21.90
C ALA A 116 24.44 -4.11 21.62
N ARG A 117 23.70 -3.06 21.28
CA ARG A 117 24.21 -1.74 20.91
C ARG A 117 24.94 -1.05 22.07
N GLU A 118 26.10 -0.44 21.80
CA GLU A 118 26.93 0.18 22.82
C GLU A 118 26.44 1.59 23.22
N ASP A 119 25.94 2.38 22.28
CA ASP A 119 25.67 3.80 22.48
C ASP A 119 24.46 4.11 23.40
N LYS A 120 23.58 3.16 23.66
CA LYS A 120 22.37 3.29 24.51
C LYS A 120 21.52 4.56 24.20
N LYS A 121 21.72 5.17 23.04
CA LYS A 121 20.95 6.33 22.59
C LYS A 121 19.49 5.95 22.38
N ARG A 122 18.54 6.85 22.69
CA ARG A 122 17.13 6.58 22.40
C ARG A 122 16.91 6.37 20.92
N VAL A 123 16.21 5.30 20.58
CA VAL A 123 15.78 4.96 19.22
C VAL A 123 14.27 4.80 19.18
N VAL A 124 13.62 5.32 18.13
CA VAL A 124 12.18 5.14 17.91
C VAL A 124 11.96 4.18 16.75
N LEU A 125 11.33 3.04 17.04
CA LEU A 125 10.89 2.08 16.02
C LEU A 125 9.50 2.49 15.51
N VAL A 126 9.34 2.64 14.21
CA VAL A 126 8.15 3.22 13.61
C VAL A 126 7.49 2.26 12.63
N ASN A 127 6.26 1.85 12.93
CA ASN A 127 5.42 1.09 12.01
C ASN A 127 4.98 1.98 10.84
N LYS A 128 5.61 1.81 9.69
CA LYS A 128 5.21 2.46 8.43
C LYS A 128 4.31 1.55 7.60
N SER A 129 4.50 0.25 7.70
CA SER A 129 3.63 -0.75 7.08
C SER A 129 2.18 -0.61 7.56
N THR A 130 1.22 -0.98 6.71
CA THR A 130 -0.17 -1.17 7.16
C THR A 130 -0.26 -2.47 7.96
N VAL A 131 -0.40 -2.33 9.26
CA VAL A 131 -0.42 -3.42 10.24
C VAL A 131 -1.72 -3.44 11.04
N PRO A 132 -2.19 -4.59 11.54
CA PRO A 132 -3.36 -4.68 12.42
C PRO A 132 -3.26 -3.74 13.63
N VAL A 133 -4.41 -3.24 14.09
CA VAL A 133 -4.48 -2.38 15.27
C VAL A 133 -3.95 -3.14 16.48
N GLY A 134 -2.99 -2.53 17.19
CA GLY A 134 -2.27 -3.10 18.33
C GLY A 134 -0.91 -3.72 17.95
N THR A 135 -0.46 -3.61 16.69
CA THR A 135 0.86 -4.13 16.28
C THR A 135 2.01 -3.35 16.93
N ALA A 136 1.81 -2.07 17.24
CA ALA A 136 2.79 -1.31 18.04
C ALA A 136 3.08 -1.98 19.39
N ARG A 137 2.06 -2.53 20.04
CA ARG A 137 2.24 -3.27 21.30
C ARG A 137 2.99 -4.59 21.13
N LEU A 138 2.78 -5.27 19.99
CA LEU A 138 3.56 -6.47 19.68
C LEU A 138 5.05 -6.13 19.52
N LEU A 139 5.35 -5.03 18.83
CA LEU A 139 6.73 -4.56 18.65
C LEU A 139 7.36 -4.18 20.02
N GLU A 140 6.63 -3.47 20.85
CA GLU A 140 7.06 -3.10 22.19
C GLU A 140 7.37 -4.34 23.04
N ASN A 141 6.51 -5.37 22.99
CA ASN A 141 6.72 -6.62 23.70
C ASN A 141 8.00 -7.33 23.20
N VAL A 142 8.22 -7.40 21.87
CA VAL A 142 9.43 -7.98 21.31
C VAL A 142 10.68 -7.25 21.80
N MET A 143 10.69 -5.92 21.82
CA MET A 143 11.84 -5.14 22.34
C MET A 143 12.09 -5.44 23.82
N ASN A 144 11.03 -5.56 24.63
CA ASN A 144 11.14 -5.89 26.06
C ASN A 144 11.62 -7.33 26.29
N GLU A 145 11.26 -8.30 25.45
CA GLU A 145 11.74 -9.69 25.53
C GLU A 145 13.27 -9.81 25.37
N TYR A 146 13.90 -8.86 24.69
CA TYR A 146 15.35 -8.80 24.48
C TYR A 146 16.05 -7.79 25.39
N ASP A 147 15.37 -7.24 26.40
CA ASP A 147 15.90 -6.23 27.32
C ASP A 147 16.48 -4.99 26.58
N VAL A 148 15.87 -4.59 25.47
CA VAL A 148 16.30 -3.39 24.74
C VAL A 148 16.10 -2.16 25.63
N GLU A 149 17.17 -1.39 25.83
CA GLU A 149 17.14 -0.18 26.64
C GLU A 149 16.83 1.05 25.80
N ASN A 150 16.14 2.03 26.38
CA ASN A 150 15.94 3.37 25.86
C ASN A 150 15.35 3.43 24.43
N PHE A 151 14.29 2.66 24.19
CA PHE A 151 13.56 2.68 22.95
C PHE A 151 12.17 3.34 23.08
N GLY A 152 11.58 3.67 21.96
CA GLY A 152 10.18 4.03 21.81
C GLY A 152 9.55 3.29 20.62
N VAL A 153 8.23 3.14 20.65
CA VAL A 153 7.48 2.56 19.52
C VAL A 153 6.43 3.55 19.04
N ALA A 154 6.34 3.71 17.74
CA ALA A 154 5.36 4.59 17.12
C ALA A 154 4.72 3.94 15.89
N SER A 155 3.56 4.44 15.50
CA SER A 155 2.87 4.11 14.25
C SER A 155 2.74 5.36 13.37
N ASN A 156 3.26 5.27 12.15
CA ASN A 156 3.21 6.35 11.17
C ASN A 156 2.79 5.77 9.80
N PRO A 157 1.49 5.48 9.63
CA PRO A 157 1.01 4.86 8.41
C PRO A 157 1.22 5.77 7.19
N GLU A 158 1.42 5.14 6.03
CA GLU A 158 1.48 5.81 4.75
C GLU A 158 0.08 6.01 4.13
N PHE A 159 -0.08 7.04 3.29
CA PHE A 159 -1.28 7.30 2.50
C PHE A 159 -0.93 7.50 1.02
N LEU A 160 0.08 6.78 0.56
CA LEU A 160 0.62 6.90 -0.79
C LEU A 160 -0.33 6.31 -1.83
N ALA A 161 -0.37 6.94 -2.99
CA ALA A 161 -1.01 6.39 -4.16
C ALA A 161 0.10 5.96 -5.14
N GLN A 162 0.20 4.67 -5.42
CA GLN A 162 1.17 4.14 -6.38
C GLN A 162 1.08 4.87 -7.73
N GLY A 163 2.22 5.15 -8.36
CA GLY A 163 2.31 6.05 -9.52
C GLY A 163 2.33 7.54 -9.17
N ASN A 164 2.30 7.88 -7.86
CA ASN A 164 2.40 9.25 -7.33
C ASN A 164 3.08 9.29 -5.94
N ALA A 165 3.84 8.25 -5.59
CA ALA A 165 4.38 8.10 -4.24
C ALA A 165 5.37 9.20 -3.88
N ILE A 166 6.29 9.58 -4.77
CA ILE A 166 7.26 10.66 -4.52
C ILE A 166 6.56 12.01 -4.35
N ALA A 167 5.67 12.39 -5.28
CA ALA A 167 4.96 13.66 -5.18
C ALA A 167 4.05 13.69 -3.93
N GLY A 168 3.38 12.58 -3.61
CA GLY A 168 2.56 12.45 -2.41
C GLY A 168 3.37 12.47 -1.11
N SER A 169 4.60 11.96 -1.11
CA SER A 169 5.50 12.05 0.06
C SER A 169 6.05 13.45 0.27
N ARG A 170 6.38 14.16 -0.82
CA ARG A 170 6.85 15.55 -0.76
C ARG A 170 5.76 16.54 -0.34
N ARG A 171 4.50 16.25 -0.68
CA ARG A 171 3.33 17.09 -0.35
C ARG A 171 2.15 16.21 0.07
N PRO A 172 2.21 15.59 1.24
CA PRO A 172 1.13 14.77 1.74
C PRO A 172 -0.07 15.63 2.16
N ASP A 173 -1.28 15.11 2.03
CA ASP A 173 -2.47 15.74 2.60
C ASP A 173 -2.39 15.78 4.14
N ARG A 174 -1.75 14.76 4.70
CA ARG A 174 -1.56 14.60 6.15
C ARG A 174 -0.37 13.72 6.50
N VAL A 175 0.21 13.99 7.66
CA VAL A 175 1.15 13.10 8.36
C VAL A 175 0.49 12.70 9.68
N VAL A 176 0.34 11.41 9.92
CA VAL A 176 -0.22 10.87 11.16
C VAL A 176 0.90 10.18 11.94
N VAL A 177 1.09 10.55 13.17
CA VAL A 177 2.08 9.99 14.08
C VAL A 177 1.41 9.56 15.37
N GLY A 178 1.45 8.27 15.68
CA GLY A 178 0.97 7.71 16.94
C GLY A 178 2.14 7.30 17.81
N ALA A 179 2.25 7.87 19.00
CA ALA A 179 3.24 7.47 20.01
C ALA A 179 2.71 7.75 21.42
N ASP A 180 3.21 7.01 22.42
CA ASP A 180 2.74 7.13 23.79
C ASP A 180 3.49 8.20 24.58
N THR A 181 4.72 8.53 24.20
CA THR A 181 5.54 9.48 24.94
C THR A 181 5.77 10.78 24.18
N GLN A 182 5.84 11.89 24.92
CA GLN A 182 6.19 13.18 24.34
C GLN A 182 7.58 13.18 23.72
N ALA A 183 8.54 12.41 24.29
CA ALA A 183 9.88 12.28 23.77
C ALA A 183 9.91 11.65 22.37
N ASP A 184 9.09 10.62 22.12
CA ASP A 184 8.99 9.98 20.82
C ASP A 184 8.29 10.89 19.78
N LEU A 185 7.24 11.61 20.20
CA LEU A 185 6.59 12.62 19.36
C LEU A 185 7.57 13.72 18.95
N GLU A 186 8.43 14.19 19.85
CA GLU A 186 9.43 15.21 19.55
C GLU A 186 10.51 14.73 18.57
N ILE A 187 10.92 13.46 18.67
CA ILE A 187 11.83 12.84 17.70
C ILE A 187 11.16 12.83 16.31
N LEU A 188 9.90 12.40 16.22
CA LEU A 188 9.17 12.34 14.95
C LEU A 188 8.80 13.73 14.39
N ARG A 189 8.56 14.73 15.24
CA ARG A 189 8.44 16.12 14.80
C ARG A 189 9.71 16.62 14.10
N ARG A 190 10.88 16.21 14.57
CA ARG A 190 12.17 16.55 13.91
C ARG A 190 12.31 15.85 12.56
N VAL A 191 11.86 14.58 12.45
CA VAL A 191 11.84 13.87 11.16
C VAL A 191 10.96 14.59 10.13
N TYR A 192 9.80 15.07 10.57
CA TYR A 192 8.79 15.72 9.73
C TYR A 192 8.71 17.23 9.92
N SER A 193 9.83 17.87 10.29
CA SER A 193 9.86 19.30 10.70
C SER A 193 9.24 20.24 9.65
N GLN A 194 9.39 19.95 8.36
CA GLN A 194 8.80 20.72 7.27
C GLN A 194 7.27 20.66 7.20
N PHE A 195 6.64 19.70 7.89
CA PHE A 195 5.19 19.51 7.86
C PHE A 195 4.49 19.93 9.16
N VAL A 196 5.21 19.98 10.28
CA VAL A 196 4.62 20.22 11.63
C VAL A 196 3.80 21.51 11.69
N ASN A 197 4.28 22.58 11.06
CA ASN A 197 3.61 23.89 11.04
C ASN A 197 3.15 24.29 9.63
N HIS A 198 2.96 23.33 8.74
CA HIS A 198 2.59 23.63 7.37
C HIS A 198 1.10 23.97 7.24
N VAL A 199 0.77 25.09 6.61
CA VAL A 199 -0.60 25.64 6.54
C VAL A 199 -1.61 24.70 5.89
N ARG A 200 -1.17 23.89 4.91
CA ARG A 200 -2.05 23.01 4.12
C ARG A 200 -1.93 21.53 4.47
N ILE A 201 -0.89 21.12 5.21
CA ILE A 201 -0.63 19.73 5.56
C ILE A 201 -1.03 19.52 7.02
N ARG A 202 -1.94 18.59 7.26
CA ARG A 202 -2.33 18.24 8.61
C ARG A 202 -1.28 17.34 9.24
N TYR A 203 -0.53 17.85 10.22
CA TYR A 203 0.27 17.02 11.11
C TYR A 203 -0.57 16.64 12.32
N LEU A 204 -0.82 15.33 12.51
CA LEU A 204 -1.68 14.79 13.56
C LEU A 204 -0.89 13.88 14.48
N GLU A 205 -0.86 14.20 15.76
CA GLU A 205 -0.32 13.36 16.83
C GLU A 205 -1.46 12.65 17.55
N THR A 206 -1.27 11.37 17.86
CA THR A 206 -2.29 10.52 18.45
C THR A 206 -1.65 9.28 19.12
N THR A 207 -2.45 8.33 19.57
CA THR A 207 -1.97 7.03 20.05
C THR A 207 -1.57 6.12 18.90
N PRO A 208 -0.67 5.14 19.12
CA PRO A 208 -0.27 4.18 18.09
C PRO A 208 -1.46 3.45 17.46
N GLU A 209 -2.40 2.97 18.30
CA GLU A 209 -3.59 2.25 17.83
C GLU A 209 -4.52 3.14 16.99
N THR A 210 -4.66 4.40 17.34
CA THR A 210 -5.45 5.35 16.54
C THR A 210 -4.80 5.60 15.19
N ALA A 211 -3.48 5.74 15.14
CA ALA A 211 -2.75 5.90 13.89
C ALA A 211 -2.91 4.68 12.97
N GLU A 212 -2.79 3.46 13.51
CA GLU A 212 -3.03 2.20 12.80
C GLU A 212 -4.48 2.12 12.29
N ALA A 213 -5.47 2.46 13.14
CA ALA A 213 -6.89 2.45 12.78
C ALA A 213 -7.22 3.46 11.66
N ILE A 214 -6.62 4.66 11.68
CA ILE A 214 -6.82 5.70 10.64
C ILE A 214 -6.49 5.15 9.25
N LYS A 215 -5.44 4.35 9.11
CA LYS A 215 -5.09 3.74 7.81
C LYS A 215 -6.16 2.80 7.31
N TYR A 216 -6.63 1.88 8.15
CA TYR A 216 -7.71 0.95 7.79
C TYR A 216 -9.00 1.68 7.45
N MET A 217 -9.40 2.64 8.28
CA MET A 217 -10.60 3.45 8.05
C MET A 217 -10.53 4.22 6.75
N ALA A 218 -9.38 4.85 6.44
CA ALA A 218 -9.21 5.60 5.20
C ALA A 218 -9.36 4.68 3.97
N ASN A 219 -8.64 3.56 3.93
CA ASN A 219 -8.69 2.65 2.79
C ASN A 219 -10.07 1.99 2.64
N THR A 220 -10.70 1.61 3.74
CA THR A 220 -12.05 1.01 3.75
C THR A 220 -13.10 2.02 3.28
N LEU A 221 -13.03 3.28 3.72
CA LEU A 221 -13.96 4.33 3.28
C LEU A 221 -13.81 4.63 1.79
N LEU A 222 -12.57 4.70 1.28
CA LEU A 222 -12.31 4.85 -0.15
C LEU A 222 -12.91 3.69 -0.96
N LEU A 223 -12.73 2.44 -0.52
CA LEU A 223 -13.33 1.27 -1.16
C LEU A 223 -14.87 1.31 -1.07
N THR A 224 -15.43 1.77 0.05
CA THR A 224 -16.88 1.94 0.21
C THR A 224 -17.45 2.92 -0.81
N TYR A 225 -16.77 4.04 -1.04
CA TYR A 225 -17.16 5.00 -2.07
C TYR A 225 -17.22 4.37 -3.47
N ILE A 226 -16.16 3.69 -3.88
CA ILE A 226 -16.10 3.00 -5.19
C ILE A 226 -17.20 1.93 -5.28
N SER A 227 -17.37 1.13 -4.22
CA SER A 227 -18.39 0.07 -4.19
C SER A 227 -19.81 0.63 -4.20
N PHE A 228 -20.08 1.76 -3.54
CA PHE A 228 -21.37 2.44 -3.59
C PHE A 228 -21.73 2.91 -5.02
N TRP A 229 -20.80 3.57 -5.70
CA TRP A 229 -21.04 4.03 -7.07
C TRP A 229 -21.17 2.86 -8.05
N ASN A 230 -20.41 1.80 -7.91
CA ASN A 230 -20.55 0.58 -8.70
C ASN A 230 -21.87 -0.16 -8.40
N GLY A 231 -22.19 -0.38 -7.12
CA GLY A 231 -23.31 -1.20 -6.69
C GLY A 231 -24.65 -0.48 -6.67
N VAL A 232 -24.67 0.85 -6.60
CA VAL A 232 -25.91 1.64 -6.56
C VAL A 232 -26.00 2.55 -7.78
N GLY A 233 -25.05 3.47 -7.97
CA GLY A 233 -25.10 4.43 -9.07
C GLY A 233 -25.14 3.77 -10.45
N GLY A 234 -24.25 2.82 -10.69
CA GLY A 234 -24.20 2.03 -11.92
C GLY A 234 -25.51 1.25 -12.15
N ARG A 235 -26.04 0.59 -11.11
CA ARG A 235 -27.27 -0.19 -11.21
C ARG A 235 -28.49 0.69 -11.49
N LEU A 236 -28.57 1.88 -10.91
CA LEU A 236 -29.64 2.84 -11.23
C LEU A 236 -29.59 3.24 -12.71
N ALA A 237 -28.41 3.58 -13.23
CA ALA A 237 -28.26 3.97 -14.63
C ALA A 237 -28.53 2.81 -15.61
N GLU A 238 -28.30 1.57 -15.21
CA GLU A 238 -28.62 0.37 -16.00
C GLU A 238 -30.12 0.01 -15.96
N THR A 239 -30.78 0.26 -14.83
CA THR A 239 -32.19 -0.09 -14.63
C THR A 239 -33.14 0.90 -15.31
N TYR A 240 -32.77 2.18 -15.30
CA TYR A 240 -33.63 3.27 -15.82
C TYR A 240 -32.97 3.94 -17.01
N ALA A 241 -33.50 3.68 -18.21
CA ALA A 241 -32.91 4.07 -19.50
C ALA A 241 -32.60 5.59 -19.66
N ASN A 242 -33.29 6.44 -18.91
CA ASN A 242 -33.15 7.90 -19.00
C ASN A 242 -32.19 8.48 -17.93
N ILE A 243 -31.59 7.66 -17.07
CA ILE A 243 -30.60 8.15 -16.11
C ILE A 243 -29.24 8.35 -16.82
N ARG A 244 -28.80 9.60 -16.82
CA ARG A 244 -27.50 9.98 -17.33
C ARG A 244 -26.49 9.95 -16.16
N MET A 245 -25.56 9.00 -16.20
CA MET A 245 -24.62 8.74 -15.11
C MET A 245 -23.78 9.97 -14.73
N GLU A 246 -23.38 10.79 -15.72
CA GLU A 246 -22.60 12.00 -15.46
C GLU A 246 -23.42 13.07 -14.73
N ASP A 247 -24.70 13.27 -15.11
CA ASP A 247 -25.58 14.21 -14.43
C ASP A 247 -25.91 13.73 -13.00
N LEU A 248 -26.13 12.42 -12.82
CA LEU A 248 -26.31 11.81 -11.50
C LEU A 248 -25.12 12.10 -10.60
N LYS A 249 -23.89 11.87 -11.11
CA LYS A 249 -22.65 12.15 -10.40
C LYS A 249 -22.55 13.64 -10.02
N ILE A 250 -22.70 14.54 -11.00
CA ILE A 250 -22.61 15.99 -10.76
C ILE A 250 -23.66 16.42 -9.74
N GLY A 251 -24.91 15.99 -9.90
CA GLY A 251 -25.99 16.36 -9.00
C GLY A 251 -25.75 15.91 -7.56
N VAL A 252 -25.32 14.66 -7.36
CA VAL A 252 -25.02 14.13 -6.02
C VAL A 252 -23.80 14.80 -5.40
N THR A 253 -22.72 14.95 -6.16
CA THR A 253 -21.45 15.49 -5.62
C THR A 253 -21.39 17.02 -5.60
N SER A 254 -22.46 17.71 -5.99
CA SER A 254 -22.61 19.17 -5.80
C SER A 254 -22.88 19.55 -4.33
N ASP A 255 -23.31 18.60 -3.50
CA ASP A 255 -23.38 18.79 -2.04
C ASP A 255 -21.95 18.76 -1.46
N ALA A 256 -21.56 19.84 -0.79
CA ALA A 256 -20.22 20.01 -0.21
C ALA A 256 -19.83 18.91 0.82
N ARG A 257 -20.79 18.17 1.35
CA ARG A 257 -20.58 17.04 2.27
C ARG A 257 -20.18 15.76 1.56
N ILE A 258 -20.35 15.68 0.22
CA ILE A 258 -20.14 14.48 -0.59
C ILE A 258 -18.89 14.66 -1.44
N SER A 259 -17.92 13.75 -1.28
CA SER A 259 -16.69 13.79 -2.07
C SER A 259 -16.94 13.47 -3.53
N THR A 260 -16.25 14.18 -4.43
CA THR A 260 -16.17 13.84 -5.86
C THR A 260 -15.23 12.66 -6.12
N TRP A 261 -14.36 12.32 -5.16
CA TRP A 261 -13.44 11.20 -5.29
C TRP A 261 -14.20 9.86 -5.24
N GLY A 262 -13.85 8.95 -6.15
CA GLY A 262 -14.48 7.62 -6.20
C GLY A 262 -15.90 7.60 -6.81
N SER A 263 -16.44 8.74 -7.21
CA SER A 263 -17.79 8.87 -7.82
C SER A 263 -17.79 8.50 -9.31
N TYR A 264 -17.46 7.24 -9.60
CA TYR A 264 -17.43 6.69 -10.96
C TYR A 264 -17.80 5.21 -10.95
N VAL A 265 -18.25 4.68 -12.07
CA VAL A 265 -18.46 3.26 -12.29
C VAL A 265 -17.20 2.66 -12.95
N SER A 266 -16.76 1.53 -12.47
CA SER A 266 -15.56 0.83 -12.92
C SER A 266 -15.70 -0.67 -12.79
N ASN A 267 -14.67 -1.42 -13.16
CA ASN A 267 -14.60 -2.88 -12.92
C ASN A 267 -14.14 -3.22 -11.47
N GLY A 268 -14.52 -2.41 -10.50
CA GLY A 268 -14.08 -2.56 -9.12
C GLY A 268 -12.68 -1.96 -8.86
N ALA A 269 -12.31 -1.94 -7.60
CA ALA A 269 -10.98 -1.53 -7.15
C ALA A 269 -10.08 -2.76 -7.06
N GLY A 270 -8.83 -2.62 -7.49
CA GLY A 270 -7.77 -3.60 -7.35
C GLY A 270 -6.56 -3.02 -6.63
N GLY A 271 -5.41 -3.66 -6.78
CA GLY A 271 -4.17 -3.30 -6.12
C GLY A 271 -4.02 -3.97 -4.76
N SER A 272 -2.81 -3.94 -4.23
CA SER A 272 -2.40 -4.68 -3.03
C SER A 272 -3.00 -4.18 -1.71
N CYS A 273 -3.79 -3.08 -1.72
CA CYS A 273 -4.18 -2.40 -0.49
C CYS A 273 -5.66 -2.60 -0.12
N PHE A 274 -6.60 -2.19 -0.97
CA PHE A 274 -8.01 -2.11 -0.58
C PHE A 274 -8.61 -3.46 -0.17
N GLY A 275 -8.46 -4.49 -1.00
CA GLY A 275 -8.98 -5.83 -0.71
C GLY A 275 -8.37 -6.44 0.55
N LYS A 276 -7.05 -6.30 0.70
CA LYS A 276 -6.30 -6.78 1.87
C LYS A 276 -6.75 -6.07 3.16
N ASP A 277 -6.84 -4.75 3.13
CA ASP A 277 -7.09 -3.96 4.34
C ASP A 277 -8.52 -4.14 4.85
N ILE A 278 -9.53 -4.19 3.95
CA ILE A 278 -10.91 -4.46 4.39
C ILE A 278 -11.04 -5.86 4.96
N GLN A 279 -10.41 -6.89 4.38
CA GLN A 279 -10.43 -8.25 4.91
C GLN A 279 -9.75 -8.32 6.28
N SER A 280 -8.60 -7.67 6.46
CA SER A 280 -7.93 -7.59 7.74
C SER A 280 -8.79 -6.91 8.80
N LEU A 281 -9.50 -5.82 8.46
CA LEU A 281 -10.40 -5.15 9.39
C LEU A 281 -11.62 -6.03 9.74
N ILE A 282 -12.19 -6.74 8.77
CA ILE A 282 -13.26 -7.73 9.00
C ILE A 282 -12.78 -8.79 9.98
N TYR A 283 -11.60 -9.37 9.76
CA TYR A 283 -11.03 -10.38 10.63
C TYR A 283 -10.84 -9.86 12.07
N GLN A 284 -10.23 -8.67 12.23
CA GLN A 284 -9.97 -8.05 13.53
C GLN A 284 -11.27 -7.82 14.33
N LEU A 285 -12.30 -7.26 13.69
CA LEU A 285 -13.58 -6.97 14.33
C LEU A 285 -14.35 -8.25 14.66
N ASN A 286 -14.39 -9.24 13.76
CA ASN A 286 -15.02 -10.54 14.00
C ASN A 286 -14.36 -11.27 15.18
N LYS A 287 -13.03 -11.24 15.29
CA LYS A 287 -12.29 -11.81 16.42
C LYS A 287 -12.68 -11.18 17.77
N LYS A 288 -13.18 -9.95 17.73
CA LYS A 288 -13.70 -9.23 18.92
C LYS A 288 -15.23 -9.33 19.04
N GLY A 289 -15.90 -10.19 18.27
CA GLY A 289 -17.35 -10.40 18.30
C GLY A 289 -18.16 -9.21 17.78
N ARG A 290 -17.57 -8.37 16.92
CA ARG A 290 -18.25 -7.20 16.36
C ARG A 290 -18.80 -7.51 14.97
N SER A 291 -20.00 -6.99 14.65
CA SER A 291 -20.62 -7.16 13.33
C SER A 291 -19.79 -6.44 12.26
N THR A 292 -19.62 -7.13 11.13
CA THR A 292 -18.87 -6.63 9.97
C THR A 292 -19.71 -6.61 8.69
N ASN A 293 -21.05 -6.65 8.82
CA ASN A 293 -21.97 -6.76 7.68
C ASN A 293 -21.73 -5.68 6.60
N LEU A 294 -21.53 -4.43 7.00
CA LEU A 294 -21.23 -3.34 6.07
C LEU A 294 -19.93 -3.61 5.29
N LEU A 295 -18.86 -3.97 6.00
CA LEU A 295 -17.57 -4.24 5.40
C LEU A 295 -17.63 -5.43 4.44
N GLN A 296 -18.33 -6.49 4.85
CA GLN A 296 -18.54 -7.68 4.02
C GLN A 296 -19.32 -7.34 2.75
N SER A 297 -20.36 -6.51 2.85
CA SER A 297 -21.13 -6.05 1.69
C SER A 297 -20.26 -5.23 0.72
N VAL A 298 -19.45 -4.31 1.23
CA VAL A 298 -18.52 -3.51 0.44
C VAL A 298 -17.52 -4.40 -0.30
N TYR A 299 -16.90 -5.35 0.40
CA TYR A 299 -15.97 -6.32 -0.18
C TYR A 299 -16.65 -7.14 -1.28
N ASN A 300 -17.81 -7.74 -1.00
CA ASN A 300 -18.53 -8.56 -1.96
C ASN A 300 -18.97 -7.81 -3.22
N ILE A 301 -19.42 -6.55 -3.07
CA ILE A 301 -19.76 -5.69 -4.21
C ILE A 301 -18.52 -5.45 -5.07
N ASN A 302 -17.38 -5.15 -4.46
CA ASN A 302 -16.13 -4.93 -5.19
C ASN A 302 -15.68 -6.17 -5.96
N GLU A 303 -15.68 -7.34 -5.33
CA GLU A 303 -15.28 -8.59 -5.98
C GLU A 303 -16.23 -8.98 -7.12
N TYR A 304 -17.53 -8.86 -6.91
CA TYR A 304 -18.53 -9.10 -7.97
C TYR A 304 -18.35 -8.13 -9.16
N GLN A 305 -18.03 -6.89 -8.88
CA GLN A 305 -17.85 -5.87 -9.92
C GLN A 305 -16.71 -6.21 -10.89
N LYS A 306 -15.66 -6.93 -10.45
CA LYS A 306 -14.52 -7.31 -11.29
C LYS A 306 -14.92 -8.18 -12.49
N THR A 307 -15.98 -9.00 -12.36
CA THR A 307 -16.47 -9.88 -13.45
C THR A 307 -17.83 -9.45 -14.01
N TYR A 308 -18.43 -8.42 -13.43
CA TYR A 308 -19.81 -8.01 -13.74
C TYR A 308 -20.08 -7.80 -15.23
N LEU A 309 -19.18 -7.17 -15.98
CA LEU A 309 -19.34 -6.95 -17.42
C LEU A 309 -19.44 -8.26 -18.21
N ILE A 310 -18.71 -9.29 -17.80
CA ILE A 310 -18.74 -10.62 -18.44
C ILE A 310 -20.11 -11.28 -18.21
N ASP A 311 -20.59 -11.22 -16.97
CA ASP A 311 -21.90 -11.79 -16.64
C ASP A 311 -23.03 -11.02 -17.30
N ARG A 312 -22.96 -9.70 -17.34
CA ARG A 312 -23.91 -8.84 -18.04
C ARG A 312 -23.96 -9.14 -19.54
N ALA A 313 -22.82 -9.23 -20.21
CA ALA A 313 -22.75 -9.61 -21.62
C ALA A 313 -23.44 -10.97 -21.87
N ARG A 314 -23.22 -11.95 -20.97
CA ARG A 314 -23.83 -13.27 -21.07
C ARG A 314 -25.34 -13.27 -20.85
N TYR A 315 -25.81 -12.62 -19.79
CA TYR A 315 -27.21 -12.71 -19.37
C TYR A 315 -28.12 -11.69 -20.08
N GLU A 316 -27.70 -10.46 -20.25
CA GLU A 316 -28.50 -9.41 -20.87
C GLU A 316 -28.33 -9.41 -22.39
N ALA A 317 -27.08 -9.38 -22.90
CA ALA A 317 -26.83 -9.39 -24.33
C ALA A 317 -26.86 -10.81 -24.96
N LYS A 318 -27.08 -11.86 -24.17
CA LYS A 318 -27.10 -13.27 -24.61
C LYS A 318 -25.81 -13.68 -25.36
N PHE A 319 -24.68 -13.02 -25.04
CA PHE A 319 -23.42 -13.26 -25.73
C PHE A 319 -22.78 -14.58 -25.26
N ASN A 320 -22.43 -15.43 -26.22
CA ASN A 320 -21.72 -16.67 -25.94
C ASN A 320 -20.22 -16.49 -26.18
N PHE A 321 -19.45 -16.59 -25.11
CA PHE A 321 -17.97 -16.47 -25.14
C PHE A 321 -17.28 -17.71 -25.67
N ASN A 322 -17.95 -18.89 -25.70
CA ASN A 322 -17.34 -20.13 -26.13
C ASN A 322 -16.76 -20.02 -27.55
N GLN A 323 -15.52 -20.47 -27.73
CA GLN A 323 -14.77 -20.43 -29.00
C GLN A 323 -14.56 -19.01 -29.58
N LYS A 324 -14.67 -17.97 -28.78
CA LYS A 324 -14.40 -16.59 -29.23
C LYS A 324 -12.98 -16.18 -28.91
N THR A 325 -12.44 -15.27 -29.72
CA THR A 325 -11.24 -14.50 -29.42
C THR A 325 -11.63 -13.18 -28.79
N VAL A 326 -11.08 -12.86 -27.64
CA VAL A 326 -11.38 -11.64 -26.88
C VAL A 326 -10.12 -10.77 -26.80
N ALA A 327 -10.29 -9.46 -27.09
CA ALA A 327 -9.25 -8.47 -26.84
C ALA A 327 -9.46 -7.86 -25.43
N LEU A 328 -8.40 -7.87 -24.61
CA LEU A 328 -8.39 -7.26 -23.28
C LEU A 328 -7.41 -6.09 -23.27
N LEU A 329 -7.92 -4.89 -23.09
CA LEU A 329 -7.13 -3.66 -23.04
C LEU A 329 -7.02 -3.14 -21.61
N GLY A 330 -5.78 -3.10 -21.10
CA GLY A 330 -5.47 -2.78 -19.71
C GLY A 330 -5.34 -4.03 -18.84
N LEU A 331 -4.18 -4.20 -18.21
CA LEU A 331 -3.85 -5.31 -17.30
C LEU A 331 -3.56 -4.82 -15.89
N ALA A 332 -2.92 -3.65 -15.76
CA ALA A 332 -2.68 -3.04 -14.46
C ALA A 332 -3.98 -2.68 -13.73
N PHE A 333 -3.96 -2.64 -12.40
CA PHE A 333 -5.16 -2.32 -11.61
C PHE A 333 -5.63 -0.86 -11.77
N LYS A 334 -4.75 0.03 -12.23
CA LYS A 334 -5.05 1.44 -12.55
C LYS A 334 -4.03 2.03 -13.52
N LYS A 335 -4.28 3.25 -14.00
CA LYS A 335 -3.36 4.00 -14.84
C LYS A 335 -2.04 4.37 -14.12
N ARG A 336 -0.95 4.53 -14.88
CA ARG A 336 0.38 4.96 -14.44
C ARG A 336 1.07 4.00 -13.46
N THR A 337 0.80 2.71 -13.57
CA THR A 337 1.50 1.64 -12.85
C THR A 337 1.53 0.39 -13.70
N ASN A 338 2.52 -0.47 -13.49
CA ASN A 338 2.60 -1.81 -14.03
C ASN A 338 2.01 -2.87 -13.07
N ASP A 339 1.57 -2.48 -11.88
CA ASP A 339 1.11 -3.40 -10.85
C ASP A 339 -0.22 -4.06 -11.24
N MET A 340 -0.19 -5.38 -11.32
CA MET A 340 -1.34 -6.23 -11.66
C MET A 340 -1.96 -6.92 -10.43
N ARG A 341 -1.41 -6.73 -9.23
CA ARG A 341 -1.92 -7.39 -8.02
C ARG A 341 -3.40 -7.04 -7.80
N ASP A 342 -4.23 -8.07 -7.66
CA ASP A 342 -5.68 -7.95 -7.48
C ASP A 342 -6.38 -7.10 -8.57
N SER A 343 -5.80 -7.01 -9.79
CA SER A 343 -6.44 -6.27 -10.87
C SER A 343 -7.71 -6.97 -11.36
N ALA A 344 -8.71 -6.17 -11.78
CA ALA A 344 -9.92 -6.72 -12.41
C ALA A 344 -9.59 -7.53 -13.67
N ALA A 345 -8.52 -7.19 -14.38
CA ALA A 345 -8.09 -7.92 -15.58
C ALA A 345 -7.79 -9.40 -15.30
N LEU A 346 -7.17 -9.73 -14.16
CA LEU A 346 -6.90 -11.11 -13.77
C LEU A 346 -8.21 -11.89 -13.57
N LYS A 347 -9.19 -11.30 -12.88
CA LYS A 347 -10.51 -11.93 -12.67
C LYS A 347 -11.30 -12.05 -13.97
N VAL A 348 -11.20 -11.10 -14.86
CA VAL A 348 -11.78 -11.16 -16.21
C VAL A 348 -11.17 -12.31 -17.00
N VAL A 349 -9.83 -12.47 -17.00
CA VAL A 349 -9.15 -13.58 -17.69
C VAL A 349 -9.62 -14.92 -17.14
N GLU A 350 -9.60 -15.12 -15.81
CA GLU A 350 -10.11 -16.34 -15.17
C GLU A 350 -11.57 -16.64 -15.59
N SER A 351 -12.44 -15.63 -15.56
CA SER A 351 -13.85 -15.76 -15.93
C SER A 351 -14.05 -16.10 -17.41
N LEU A 352 -13.27 -15.50 -18.31
CA LEU A 352 -13.36 -15.77 -19.74
C LEU A 352 -12.86 -17.19 -20.08
N LEU A 353 -11.74 -17.62 -19.48
CA LEU A 353 -11.24 -18.98 -19.64
C LEU A 353 -12.25 -20.03 -19.17
N ALA A 354 -12.88 -19.79 -18.01
CA ALA A 354 -13.95 -20.67 -17.49
C ALA A 354 -15.20 -20.71 -18.40
N LYS A 355 -15.38 -19.71 -19.29
CA LYS A 355 -16.47 -19.66 -20.28
C LYS A 355 -16.07 -20.21 -21.65
N GLY A 356 -14.89 -20.81 -21.78
CA GLY A 356 -14.43 -21.52 -22.99
C GLY A 356 -14.02 -20.61 -24.14
N VAL A 357 -13.50 -19.43 -23.87
CA VAL A 357 -12.91 -18.59 -24.95
C VAL A 357 -11.77 -19.32 -25.64
N GLN A 358 -11.64 -19.15 -26.96
CA GLN A 358 -10.57 -19.76 -27.74
C GLN A 358 -9.22 -19.12 -27.45
N SER A 359 -9.19 -17.79 -27.33
CA SER A 359 -7.99 -17.04 -27.04
C SER A 359 -8.27 -15.66 -26.45
N ILE A 360 -7.32 -15.16 -25.65
CA ILE A 360 -7.36 -13.79 -25.13
C ILE A 360 -6.10 -13.08 -25.66
N ARG A 361 -6.31 -11.94 -26.32
CA ARG A 361 -5.23 -11.04 -26.76
C ARG A 361 -5.21 -9.84 -25.83
N ALA A 362 -4.19 -9.75 -25.00
CA ALA A 362 -4.10 -8.72 -23.98
C ALA A 362 -3.03 -7.67 -24.35
N TYR A 363 -3.30 -6.42 -23.99
CA TYR A 363 -2.36 -5.31 -24.14
C TYR A 363 -2.47 -4.33 -22.99
N ASP A 364 -1.31 -3.90 -22.49
CA ASP A 364 -1.16 -2.81 -21.52
C ASP A 364 0.13 -2.04 -21.84
N PRO A 365 0.14 -0.70 -21.83
CA PRO A 365 1.34 0.07 -22.17
C PRO A 365 2.49 -0.07 -21.17
N LEU A 366 2.20 -0.48 -19.91
CA LEU A 366 3.20 -0.55 -18.83
C LEU A 366 3.35 -1.95 -18.23
N ALA A 367 2.30 -2.78 -18.24
CA ALA A 367 2.27 -4.04 -17.49
C ALA A 367 2.58 -5.29 -18.33
N MET A 368 2.99 -5.15 -19.62
CA MET A 368 3.21 -6.32 -20.48
C MET A 368 4.33 -7.24 -19.99
N ASP A 369 5.42 -6.66 -19.50
CA ASP A 369 6.57 -7.44 -19.02
C ASP A 369 6.24 -8.16 -17.72
N ASP A 370 5.60 -7.47 -16.77
CA ASP A 370 5.10 -8.08 -15.53
C ASP A 370 4.09 -9.19 -15.83
N ALA A 371 3.19 -8.95 -16.79
CA ALA A 371 2.20 -9.94 -17.20
C ALA A 371 2.87 -11.23 -17.70
N ARG A 372 3.89 -11.11 -18.58
CA ARG A 372 4.62 -12.25 -19.12
C ARG A 372 5.48 -12.96 -18.07
N GLN A 373 6.12 -12.19 -17.19
CA GLN A 373 7.09 -12.75 -16.25
C GLN A 373 6.42 -13.40 -15.04
N PHE A 374 5.33 -12.83 -14.51
CA PHE A 374 4.77 -13.20 -13.22
C PHE A 374 3.35 -13.77 -13.30
N TRP A 375 2.50 -13.28 -14.21
CA TRP A 375 1.06 -13.58 -14.17
C TRP A 375 0.61 -14.60 -15.22
N PHE A 376 1.17 -14.56 -16.41
CA PHE A 376 0.80 -15.43 -17.52
C PHE A 376 1.98 -16.31 -17.99
N ASN A 377 2.95 -16.54 -17.13
CA ASN A 377 4.05 -17.45 -17.40
C ASN A 377 3.60 -18.89 -17.14
N PRO A 378 3.58 -19.79 -18.16
CA PRO A 378 3.16 -21.18 -17.98
C PRO A 378 4.01 -21.98 -16.98
N GLU A 379 5.26 -21.57 -16.75
CA GLU A 379 6.16 -22.23 -15.80
C GLU A 379 5.92 -21.81 -14.34
N LYS A 380 5.26 -20.67 -14.14
CA LYS A 380 5.05 -20.08 -12.81
C LYS A 380 3.59 -20.05 -12.37
N ASN A 381 2.64 -20.12 -13.29
CA ASN A 381 1.21 -20.05 -13.02
C ASN A 381 0.46 -21.16 -13.76
N HIS A 382 -0.40 -21.87 -13.05
CA HIS A 382 -1.31 -22.87 -13.58
C HIS A 382 -2.61 -22.26 -14.16
N LEU A 383 -2.52 -21.06 -14.80
CA LEU A 383 -3.64 -20.45 -15.53
C LEU A 383 -3.64 -20.88 -16.99
#